data_34367a6dd2431789e4aba95b93dfd7cd
#
_entry.id   34367a6dd2431789e4aba95b93dfd7cd
#
_cell.length_a   1.000
_cell.length_b   1.000
_cell.length_c   1.000
_cell.angle_alpha   90.00
_cell.angle_beta   90.00
_cell.angle_gamma   90.00
#
_symmetry.space_group_name_H-M   'P 1'
#
loop_
_entity.id
_entity.type
_entity.pdbx_description
1 polymer ?
#
loop_
_entity_poly.entity_id
_entity_poly.type
_entity_poly.pdbx_seq_one_letter_code
_entity_poly.pdbx_strand_id
1 'polypeptide(L)'
;MDLHFKTNIQLKSIIGKDLINDDNIAILELVKNSFDADAKRVDISFSNLKENDDKSIDSYSEKTSRLIIRDDGLGMNLDDIKNKWLNIAYSEKKQNTRQHNRMMAGAKGVGRFSCDRLGEFLNLYARKNGEKSYILLKIDWKMFEVEDENKEIQSVILDYKELTEEDLVKRKVEPFKQGVILEIIKLRSNWVYEIRNDKGIIIDWNTDKLVNLKKYLEKLINPNQAFEENDFGIYLNAQEFIVENNNKEDSQKFIGKIDNTIFEKLDFKTTSIESEIIEDGQIILTTLKDKGKTIFWIKEKNEFYPEIKHAKCYLYYLNPYSKAFFTKQTGVRPVEYGSIYLFLNGFRIPPYGEESDDWLNLEQRRAQGYARFLSSRDIVGRIEVLDSENSFQIISSREGLVRNESFSKL
;
A
#
# COMPACT_ATOMS: atom_id res chain seq x y z
N MET A 1 46.73 -2.87 5.60
CA MET A 1 45.58 -3.19 6.46
C MET A 1 44.41 -2.46 5.85
N ASP A 2 43.49 -3.19 5.20
CA ASP A 2 42.38 -2.55 4.53
C ASP A 2 41.27 -2.25 5.56
N LEU A 3 40.73 -1.03 5.55
CA LEU A 3 39.66 -0.59 6.43
C LEU A 3 38.35 -0.70 5.67
N HIS A 4 37.37 -1.38 6.28
CA HIS A 4 36.03 -1.58 5.71
C HIS A 4 34.96 -1.15 6.72
N PHE A 5 33.82 -0.65 6.22
CA PHE A 5 32.65 -0.47 7.06
C PHE A 5 32.11 -1.84 7.47
N LYS A 6 31.73 -1.98 8.74
CA LYS A 6 31.05 -3.18 9.29
C LYS A 6 29.57 -2.90 9.46
N THR A 7 28.76 -3.92 9.23
CA THR A 7 27.30 -3.82 9.31
C THR A 7 26.81 -4.49 10.58
N ASN A 8 26.59 -3.69 11.64
CA ASN A 8 26.08 -4.18 12.90
C ASN A 8 24.64 -4.72 12.75
N ILE A 9 24.29 -5.72 13.57
CA ILE A 9 22.96 -6.34 13.60
C ILE A 9 21.83 -5.32 13.88
N GLN A 10 22.11 -4.23 14.61
CA GLN A 10 21.18 -3.15 14.90
C GLN A 10 20.73 -2.37 13.66
N LEU A 11 21.47 -2.46 12.53
CA LEU A 11 21.03 -1.86 11.26
C LEU A 11 19.62 -2.31 10.86
N LYS A 12 19.24 -3.54 11.21
CA LYS A 12 17.87 -4.07 10.99
C LYS A 12 16.80 -3.22 11.68
N SER A 13 17.02 -2.78 12.93
CA SER A 13 16.06 -1.94 13.65
C SER A 13 15.86 -0.59 12.97
N ILE A 14 16.95 0.03 12.55
CA ILE A 14 16.94 1.32 11.83
C ILE A 14 16.20 1.21 10.51
N ILE A 15 16.43 0.14 9.74
CA ILE A 15 15.81 -0.05 8.42
C ILE A 15 14.38 -0.59 8.54
N GLY A 16 14.07 -1.37 9.55
CA GLY A 16 12.77 -2.02 9.75
C GLY A 16 11.81 -1.17 10.59
N LYS A 17 11.97 -1.20 11.89
CA LYS A 17 11.03 -0.59 12.83
C LYS A 17 11.00 0.94 12.77
N ASP A 18 12.15 1.59 12.58
CA ASP A 18 12.27 3.05 12.63
C ASP A 18 11.86 3.74 11.32
N LEU A 19 12.07 3.07 10.17
CA LEU A 19 11.66 3.59 8.86
C LEU A 19 10.18 3.39 8.54
N ILE A 20 9.52 2.41 9.15
CA ILE A 20 8.12 2.07 8.90
C ILE A 20 7.34 2.23 10.19
N ASN A 21 6.83 3.44 10.44
CA ASN A 21 6.20 3.80 11.71
C ASN A 21 4.74 3.37 11.84
N ASP A 22 4.09 2.98 10.73
CA ASP A 22 2.67 2.63 10.68
C ASP A 22 2.44 1.24 10.08
N ASP A 23 1.52 0.46 10.69
CA ASP A 23 1.21 -0.90 10.26
C ASP A 23 0.51 -0.93 8.89
N ASN A 24 -0.28 0.11 8.55
CA ASN A 24 -0.93 0.20 7.24
C ASN A 24 0.11 0.45 6.15
N ILE A 25 1.13 1.30 6.44
CA ILE A 25 2.26 1.54 5.53
C ILE A 25 3.05 0.23 5.33
N ALA A 26 3.24 -0.55 6.40
CA ALA A 26 3.92 -1.84 6.31
C ALA A 26 3.18 -2.80 5.36
N ILE A 27 1.86 -2.94 5.52
CA ILE A 27 1.04 -3.78 4.64
C ILE A 27 1.07 -3.25 3.21
N LEU A 28 0.96 -1.92 3.01
CA LEU A 28 1.05 -1.30 1.71
C LEU A 28 2.32 -1.69 0.95
N GLU A 29 3.46 -1.65 1.63
CA GLU A 29 4.74 -1.99 1.00
C GLU A 29 4.81 -3.45 0.54
N LEU A 30 4.17 -4.35 1.29
CA LEU A 30 4.05 -5.74 0.88
C LEU A 30 3.12 -5.88 -0.34
N VAL A 31 2.00 -5.17 -0.35
CA VAL A 31 1.09 -5.10 -1.51
C VAL A 31 1.78 -4.51 -2.74
N LYS A 32 2.59 -3.45 -2.58
CA LYS A 32 3.40 -2.89 -3.68
C LYS A 32 4.40 -3.90 -4.25
N ASN A 33 5.02 -4.69 -3.38
CA ASN A 33 5.93 -5.74 -3.85
C ASN A 33 5.21 -6.79 -4.69
N SER A 34 3.99 -7.17 -4.30
CA SER A 34 3.15 -8.08 -5.08
C SER A 34 2.76 -7.48 -6.44
N PHE A 35 2.38 -6.19 -6.47
CA PHE A 35 2.11 -5.48 -7.72
C PHE A 35 3.34 -5.45 -8.64
N ASP A 36 4.51 -5.11 -8.09
CA ASP A 36 5.78 -5.08 -8.82
C ASP A 36 6.21 -6.47 -9.32
N ALA A 37 5.73 -7.54 -8.68
CA ALA A 37 5.90 -8.92 -9.10
C ALA A 37 4.87 -9.37 -10.15
N ASP A 38 4.14 -8.44 -10.78
CA ASP A 38 3.12 -8.69 -11.80
C ASP A 38 1.93 -9.54 -11.32
N ALA A 39 1.62 -9.50 -10.01
CA ALA A 39 0.46 -10.16 -9.46
C ALA A 39 -0.84 -9.55 -10.01
N LYS A 40 -1.85 -10.37 -10.23
CA LYS A 40 -3.22 -9.94 -10.54
C LYS A 40 -4.08 -9.89 -9.28
N ARG A 41 -3.70 -10.64 -8.27
CA ARG A 41 -4.45 -10.76 -7.04
C ARG A 41 -3.54 -10.76 -5.83
N VAL A 42 -3.94 -10.01 -4.80
CA VAL A 42 -3.33 -10.06 -3.47
C VAL A 42 -4.42 -10.30 -2.45
N ASP A 43 -4.28 -11.38 -1.68
CA ASP A 43 -5.15 -11.71 -0.56
C ASP A 43 -4.44 -11.37 0.75
N ILE A 44 -5.07 -10.53 1.57
CA ILE A 44 -4.64 -10.14 2.91
C ILE A 44 -5.58 -10.82 3.90
N SER A 45 -5.11 -11.78 4.67
CA SER A 45 -5.95 -12.58 5.56
C SER A 45 -5.45 -12.52 6.98
N PHE A 46 -6.33 -12.14 7.90
CA PHE A 46 -6.08 -12.19 9.34
C PHE A 46 -6.74 -13.42 9.95
N SER A 47 -6.08 -14.02 10.95
CA SER A 47 -6.61 -15.13 11.73
C SER A 47 -6.10 -15.13 13.16
N ASN A 48 -6.88 -15.76 14.06
CA ASN A 48 -6.61 -15.88 15.48
C ASN A 48 -6.44 -14.54 16.21
N LEU A 49 -7.15 -13.49 15.76
CA LEU A 49 -7.09 -12.17 16.38
C LEU A 49 -7.88 -12.10 17.70
N LYS A 50 -8.86 -13.01 17.89
CA LYS A 50 -9.64 -13.13 19.13
C LYS A 50 -8.85 -13.83 20.25
N GLU A 51 -7.76 -14.51 19.90
CA GLU A 51 -6.85 -15.14 20.86
C GLU A 51 -5.83 -14.11 21.35
N ASN A 52 -5.52 -14.13 22.64
CA ASN A 52 -4.44 -13.31 23.17
C ASN A 52 -3.13 -14.09 23.08
N ASP A 53 -2.18 -13.58 22.29
CA ASP A 53 -0.85 -14.17 22.22
C ASP A 53 -0.12 -14.01 23.56
N ASP A 54 0.42 -15.10 24.06
CA ASP A 54 1.31 -15.04 25.22
C ASP A 54 2.66 -14.45 24.79
N LYS A 55 2.90 -13.22 25.22
CA LYS A 55 4.13 -12.48 24.89
C LYS A 55 5.38 -13.06 25.54
N SER A 56 5.24 -13.92 26.59
CA SER A 56 6.36 -14.55 27.28
C SER A 56 6.90 -15.79 26.57
N ILE A 57 6.16 -16.36 25.62
CA ILE A 57 6.53 -17.59 24.92
C ILE A 57 7.26 -17.24 23.61
N ASP A 58 8.52 -17.64 23.48
CA ASP A 58 9.36 -17.44 22.29
C ASP A 58 9.10 -18.48 21.17
N SER A 59 7.84 -18.85 20.99
CA SER A 59 7.40 -19.79 19.95
C SER A 59 5.98 -19.45 19.50
N TYR A 60 5.52 -20.12 18.44
CA TYR A 60 4.16 -19.96 17.95
C TYR A 60 3.47 -21.31 17.74
N SER A 61 2.15 -21.30 17.80
CA SER A 61 1.28 -22.45 17.58
C SER A 61 0.26 -22.16 16.46
N GLU A 62 -0.63 -23.09 16.19
CA GLU A 62 -1.75 -22.88 15.26
C GLU A 62 -2.72 -21.79 15.74
N LYS A 63 -2.78 -21.51 17.04
CA LYS A 63 -3.67 -20.51 17.65
C LYS A 63 -3.07 -19.11 17.73
N THR A 64 -1.78 -18.97 17.44
CA THR A 64 -1.10 -17.67 17.46
C THR A 64 -1.64 -16.75 16.35
N SER A 65 -1.78 -15.47 16.64
CA SER A 65 -2.28 -14.46 15.69
C SER A 65 -1.46 -14.44 14.41
N ARG A 66 -2.12 -14.25 13.26
CA ARG A 66 -1.49 -14.28 11.93
C ARG A 66 -2.03 -13.25 11.00
N LEU A 67 -1.12 -12.74 10.17
CA LEU A 67 -1.41 -12.02 8.95
C LEU A 67 -0.76 -12.77 7.79
N ILE A 68 -1.56 -13.16 6.82
CA ILE A 68 -1.10 -13.84 5.61
C ILE A 68 -1.32 -12.89 4.43
N ILE A 69 -0.24 -12.60 3.70
CA ILE A 69 -0.30 -11.87 2.43
C ILE A 69 0.12 -12.84 1.34
N ARG A 70 -0.81 -13.13 0.43
CA ARG A 70 -0.63 -14.08 -0.68
C ARG A 70 -0.80 -13.35 -1.99
N ASP A 71 0.11 -13.54 -2.92
CA ASP A 71 0.02 -13.06 -4.29
C ASP A 71 0.18 -14.20 -5.31
N ASP A 72 -0.27 -13.94 -6.53
CA ASP A 72 -0.15 -14.83 -7.69
C ASP A 72 0.90 -14.31 -8.72
N GLY A 73 1.81 -13.45 -8.27
CA GLY A 73 2.85 -12.85 -9.10
C GLY A 73 3.88 -13.85 -9.61
N LEU A 74 5.00 -13.35 -10.15
CA LEU A 74 6.07 -14.14 -10.75
C LEU A 74 6.69 -15.17 -9.79
N GLY A 75 6.57 -14.97 -8.48
CA GLY A 75 7.20 -15.79 -7.46
C GLY A 75 8.72 -15.68 -7.45
N MET A 76 9.35 -16.51 -6.61
CA MET A 76 10.80 -16.53 -6.44
C MET A 76 11.30 -17.97 -6.36
N ASN A 77 12.48 -18.24 -6.91
CA ASN A 77 13.27 -19.43 -6.63
C ASN A 77 14.33 -19.13 -5.55
N LEU A 78 15.15 -20.11 -5.22
CA LEU A 78 16.16 -19.97 -4.18
C LEU A 78 17.20 -18.89 -4.50
N ASP A 79 17.58 -18.75 -5.76
CA ASP A 79 18.55 -17.74 -6.20
C ASP A 79 17.96 -16.32 -6.12
N ASP A 80 16.67 -16.16 -6.48
CA ASP A 80 15.96 -14.90 -6.31
C ASP A 80 15.88 -14.51 -4.81
N ILE A 81 15.61 -15.49 -3.94
CA ILE A 81 15.58 -15.26 -2.48
C ILE A 81 16.97 -14.82 -1.98
N LYS A 82 18.03 -15.53 -2.33
CA LYS A 82 19.40 -15.22 -1.91
C LYS A 82 19.89 -13.87 -2.42
N ASN A 83 19.72 -13.63 -3.72
CA ASN A 83 20.38 -12.51 -4.38
C ASN A 83 19.53 -11.24 -4.40
N LYS A 84 18.20 -11.36 -4.29
CA LYS A 84 17.28 -10.23 -4.36
C LYS A 84 16.57 -9.99 -3.03
N TRP A 85 15.89 -11.00 -2.48
CA TRP A 85 15.07 -10.81 -1.28
C TRP A 85 15.91 -10.63 -0.01
N LEU A 86 16.98 -11.39 0.18
CA LEU A 86 17.90 -11.28 1.33
C LEU A 86 18.96 -10.19 1.14
N ASN A 87 19.13 -9.64 -0.04
CA ASN A 87 20.12 -8.59 -0.32
C ASN A 87 19.54 -7.21 0.09
N ILE A 88 20.00 -6.71 1.25
CA ILE A 88 19.53 -5.46 1.85
C ILE A 88 19.91 -4.28 0.95
N ALA A 89 18.97 -3.33 0.77
CA ALA A 89 19.13 -2.14 -0.07
C ALA A 89 19.35 -2.43 -1.57
N TYR A 90 19.31 -3.70 -1.99
CA TYR A 90 19.32 -4.06 -3.39
C TYR A 90 17.92 -3.88 -4.00
N SER A 91 17.87 -3.26 -5.16
CA SER A 91 16.65 -3.16 -5.96
C SER A 91 17.01 -3.22 -7.44
N GLU A 92 16.52 -4.25 -8.15
CA GLU A 92 16.58 -4.33 -9.62
C GLU A 92 15.81 -3.16 -10.28
N LYS A 93 14.89 -2.57 -9.55
CA LYS A 93 14.02 -1.48 -10.00
C LYS A 93 14.78 -0.19 -10.33
N LYS A 94 16.00 -0.04 -9.82
CA LYS A 94 16.89 1.08 -10.19
C LYS A 94 17.42 0.98 -11.61
N GLN A 95 17.52 -0.23 -12.16
CA GLN A 95 18.04 -0.49 -13.51
C GLN A 95 16.94 -0.76 -14.53
N ASN A 96 15.81 -1.37 -14.07
CA ASN A 96 14.67 -1.70 -14.89
C ASN A 96 13.41 -1.04 -14.31
N THR A 97 12.94 0.05 -14.93
CA THR A 97 11.75 0.78 -14.49
C THR A 97 10.45 0.08 -14.86
N ARG A 98 10.50 -0.85 -15.81
CA ARG A 98 9.32 -1.56 -16.30
C ARG A 98 9.56 -3.06 -16.23
N GLN A 99 8.63 -3.79 -15.62
CA GLN A 99 8.61 -5.25 -15.62
C GLN A 99 7.33 -5.72 -16.30
N HIS A 100 7.47 -6.52 -17.35
CA HIS A 100 6.37 -6.91 -18.23
C HIS A 100 5.62 -5.68 -18.76
N ASN A 101 4.34 -5.50 -18.38
CA ASN A 101 3.51 -4.39 -18.84
C ASN A 101 3.31 -3.30 -17.78
N ARG A 102 3.98 -3.38 -16.62
CA ARG A 102 3.78 -2.45 -15.50
C ARG A 102 5.00 -1.61 -15.19
N MET A 103 4.77 -0.35 -14.83
CA MET A 103 5.76 0.50 -14.17
C MET A 103 5.90 0.06 -12.71
N MET A 104 7.13 -0.13 -12.24
CA MET A 104 7.36 -0.57 -10.87
C MET A 104 7.15 0.57 -9.87
N ALA A 105 6.41 0.29 -8.80
CA ALA A 105 6.02 1.27 -7.78
C ALA A 105 7.07 1.46 -6.66
N GLY A 106 7.99 0.52 -6.46
CA GLY A 106 8.98 0.57 -5.38
C GLY A 106 10.43 0.57 -5.87
N ALA A 107 11.33 1.32 -5.22
CA ALA A 107 12.70 1.50 -5.68
C ALA A 107 13.81 1.17 -4.65
N LYS A 108 13.50 0.91 -3.37
CA LYS A 108 14.53 0.98 -2.30
C LYS A 108 14.99 -0.36 -1.70
N GLY A 109 14.31 -1.47 -1.96
CA GLY A 109 14.73 -2.79 -1.48
C GLY A 109 14.70 -3.00 0.05
N VAL A 110 13.91 -2.20 0.78
CA VAL A 110 13.76 -2.29 2.25
C VAL A 110 12.37 -2.75 2.69
N GLY A 111 11.39 -2.84 1.79
CA GLY A 111 9.99 -3.22 2.07
C GLY A 111 9.82 -4.60 2.73
N ARG A 112 10.80 -5.49 2.59
CA ARG A 112 10.81 -6.81 3.27
C ARG A 112 10.82 -6.73 4.78
N PHE A 113 11.37 -5.65 5.35
CA PHE A 113 11.35 -5.42 6.80
C PHE A 113 9.98 -4.97 7.33
N SER A 114 9.02 -4.72 6.44
CA SER A 114 7.61 -4.54 6.83
C SER A 114 7.08 -5.77 7.58
N CYS A 115 7.58 -6.99 7.24
CA CYS A 115 7.18 -8.20 7.94
C CYS A 115 7.62 -8.18 9.41
N ASP A 116 8.82 -7.66 9.71
CA ASP A 116 9.31 -7.50 11.08
C ASP A 116 8.48 -6.50 11.89
N ARG A 117 8.06 -5.40 11.27
CA ARG A 117 7.16 -4.44 11.90
C ARG A 117 5.85 -5.08 12.32
N LEU A 118 5.31 -6.00 11.52
CA LEU A 118 3.99 -6.59 11.71
C LEU A 118 3.97 -7.78 12.67
N GLY A 119 5.02 -8.61 12.73
CA GLY A 119 5.04 -9.79 13.57
C GLY A 119 6.43 -10.27 13.99
N GLU A 120 6.49 -11.19 14.94
CA GLU A 120 7.76 -11.71 15.50
C GLU A 120 8.39 -12.80 14.62
N PHE A 121 7.57 -13.55 13.86
CA PHE A 121 8.03 -14.63 12.99
C PHE A 121 7.49 -14.45 11.57
N LEU A 122 8.28 -14.92 10.59
CA LEU A 122 7.89 -14.96 9.19
C LEU A 122 8.16 -16.36 8.62
N ASN A 123 7.13 -16.95 8.00
CA ASN A 123 7.27 -18.04 7.04
C ASN A 123 7.00 -17.49 5.65
N LEU A 124 8.03 -17.45 4.81
CA LEU A 124 7.91 -17.07 3.41
C LEU A 124 7.86 -18.32 2.56
N TYR A 125 6.75 -18.54 1.86
CA TYR A 125 6.62 -19.59 0.86
C TYR A 125 6.68 -18.94 -0.53
N ALA A 126 7.52 -19.45 -1.40
CA ALA A 126 7.67 -18.94 -2.75
C ALA A 126 7.73 -20.07 -3.78
N ARG A 127 7.16 -19.84 -4.95
CA ARG A 127 7.31 -20.67 -6.13
C ARG A 127 7.38 -19.82 -7.37
N LYS A 128 8.48 -19.91 -8.11
CA LYS A 128 8.63 -19.22 -9.38
C LYS A 128 7.94 -19.98 -10.49
N ASN A 129 7.43 -19.29 -11.49
CA ASN A 129 6.80 -19.92 -12.64
C ASN A 129 7.77 -20.92 -13.32
N GLY A 130 7.28 -22.15 -13.54
CA GLY A 130 8.07 -23.25 -14.12
C GLY A 130 8.83 -24.13 -13.12
N GLU A 131 8.97 -23.70 -11.86
CA GLU A 131 9.60 -24.52 -10.83
C GLU A 131 8.67 -25.64 -10.33
N LYS A 132 9.27 -26.76 -9.91
CA LYS A 132 8.52 -27.92 -9.41
C LYS A 132 8.35 -27.92 -7.90
N SER A 133 9.31 -27.33 -7.18
CA SER A 133 9.34 -27.26 -5.72
C SER A 133 8.96 -25.86 -5.21
N TYR A 134 8.56 -25.79 -3.95
CA TYR A 134 8.35 -24.56 -3.23
C TYR A 134 9.54 -24.31 -2.31
N ILE A 135 9.89 -23.07 -2.10
CA ILE A 135 10.89 -22.67 -1.10
C ILE A 135 10.16 -22.15 0.13
N LEU A 136 10.47 -22.70 1.29
CA LEU A 136 10.09 -22.14 2.60
C LEU A 136 11.32 -21.51 3.23
N LEU A 137 11.29 -20.20 3.47
CA LEU A 137 12.26 -19.49 4.30
C LEU A 137 11.59 -19.13 5.63
N LYS A 138 12.27 -19.42 6.74
CA LYS A 138 11.80 -19.07 8.07
C LYS A 138 12.68 -18.01 8.71
N ILE A 139 12.06 -17.01 9.29
CA ILE A 139 12.75 -15.94 9.99
C ILE A 139 12.12 -15.76 11.37
N ASP A 140 12.96 -15.84 12.41
CA ASP A 140 12.68 -15.35 13.74
C ASP A 140 13.35 -13.98 13.90
N TRP A 141 12.54 -12.93 13.96
CA TRP A 141 13.07 -11.57 14.01
C TRP A 141 13.80 -11.26 15.32
N LYS A 142 13.55 -12.02 16.41
CA LYS A 142 14.27 -11.88 17.67
C LYS A 142 15.76 -12.21 17.56
N MET A 143 16.14 -13.06 16.60
CA MET A 143 17.54 -13.37 16.33
C MET A 143 18.39 -12.12 15.96
N PHE A 144 17.71 -11.06 15.51
CA PHE A 144 18.30 -9.78 15.15
C PHE A 144 18.15 -8.72 16.26
N GLU A 145 17.46 -8.99 17.36
CA GLU A 145 17.22 -8.05 18.46
C GLU A 145 18.23 -8.22 19.61
N VAL A 146 19.36 -8.89 19.34
CA VAL A 146 20.41 -9.12 20.33
C VAL A 146 21.28 -7.87 20.45
N GLU A 147 21.47 -7.37 21.67
CA GLU A 147 22.40 -6.28 22.00
C GLU A 147 23.85 -6.83 22.04
N ASP A 148 24.42 -7.10 20.87
CA ASP A 148 25.82 -7.49 20.73
C ASP A 148 26.49 -6.52 19.74
N GLU A 149 27.35 -5.67 20.26
CA GLU A 149 28.09 -4.66 19.50
C GLU A 149 28.98 -5.26 18.40
N ASN A 150 29.35 -6.54 18.52
CA ASN A 150 30.25 -7.21 17.57
C ASN A 150 29.52 -8.11 16.58
N LYS A 151 28.20 -8.30 16.72
CA LYS A 151 27.44 -9.19 15.84
C LYS A 151 27.04 -8.47 14.56
N GLU A 152 27.46 -9.02 13.43
CA GLU A 152 27.09 -8.51 12.11
C GLU A 152 25.77 -9.15 11.63
N ILE A 153 24.92 -8.39 10.93
CA ILE A 153 23.65 -8.89 10.37
C ILE A 153 23.86 -10.12 9.48
N GLN A 154 25.00 -10.18 8.80
CA GLN A 154 25.38 -11.27 7.89
C GLN A 154 25.71 -12.58 8.62
N SER A 155 25.98 -12.52 9.93
CA SER A 155 26.29 -13.71 10.74
C SER A 155 25.02 -14.51 11.15
N VAL A 156 23.82 -13.96 10.93
CA VAL A 156 22.57 -14.64 11.25
C VAL A 156 22.24 -15.65 10.16
N ILE A 157 22.22 -16.92 10.53
CA ILE A 157 21.86 -18.03 9.64
C ILE A 157 20.35 -18.20 9.64
N LEU A 158 19.75 -18.16 8.46
CA LEU A 158 18.32 -18.37 8.26
C LEU A 158 18.03 -19.81 7.80
N ASP A 159 16.96 -20.39 8.33
CA ASP A 159 16.52 -21.74 7.98
C ASP A 159 15.65 -21.70 6.73
N TYR A 160 15.97 -22.55 5.73
CA TYR A 160 15.14 -22.74 4.56
C TYR A 160 14.95 -24.21 4.21
N LYS A 161 13.87 -24.53 3.50
CA LYS A 161 13.53 -25.88 3.05
C LYS A 161 12.91 -25.83 1.66
N GLU A 162 13.26 -26.81 0.84
CA GLU A 162 12.48 -27.11 -0.35
C GLU A 162 11.32 -28.02 0.04
N LEU A 163 10.12 -27.71 -0.46
CA LEU A 163 8.89 -28.42 -0.12
C LEU A 163 8.21 -28.95 -1.39
N THR A 164 7.53 -30.07 -1.22
CA THR A 164 6.58 -30.62 -2.21
C THR A 164 5.16 -30.08 -1.96
N GLU A 165 4.22 -30.38 -2.85
CA GLU A 165 2.80 -30.08 -2.62
C GLU A 165 2.26 -30.79 -1.38
N GLU A 166 2.64 -32.04 -1.16
CA GLU A 166 2.25 -32.79 0.05
C GLU A 166 2.74 -32.11 1.35
N ASP A 167 3.95 -31.53 1.31
CA ASP A 167 4.49 -30.83 2.46
C ASP A 167 3.72 -29.53 2.75
N LEU A 168 3.22 -28.83 1.72
CA LEU A 168 2.35 -27.67 1.89
C LEU A 168 1.02 -28.06 2.52
N VAL A 169 0.38 -29.12 2.00
CA VAL A 169 -0.90 -29.62 2.53
C VAL A 169 -0.76 -30.04 4.01
N LYS A 170 0.32 -30.72 4.40
CA LYS A 170 0.62 -31.05 5.78
C LYS A 170 0.76 -29.81 6.68
N ARG A 171 1.16 -28.68 6.11
CA ARG A 171 1.28 -27.37 6.78
C ARG A 171 0.00 -26.54 6.69
N LYS A 172 -1.08 -27.06 6.11
CA LYS A 172 -2.35 -26.37 5.88
C LYS A 172 -2.19 -25.16 4.96
N VAL A 173 -1.18 -25.17 4.08
CA VAL A 173 -0.99 -24.17 3.04
C VAL A 173 -1.51 -24.75 1.74
N GLU A 174 -2.44 -24.04 1.10
CA GLU A 174 -3.00 -24.46 -0.18
C GLU A 174 -1.93 -24.38 -1.28
N PRO A 175 -1.69 -25.45 -2.06
CA PRO A 175 -0.76 -25.43 -3.18
C PRO A 175 -1.08 -24.32 -4.18
N PHE A 176 -0.05 -23.72 -4.77
CA PHE A 176 -0.19 -22.64 -5.74
C PHE A 176 0.77 -22.82 -6.92
N LYS A 177 0.40 -22.29 -8.08
CA LYS A 177 1.18 -22.46 -9.31
C LYS A 177 2.44 -21.60 -9.30
N GLN A 178 2.33 -20.35 -8.87
CA GLN A 178 3.40 -19.36 -8.75
C GLN A 178 2.98 -18.28 -7.77
N GLY A 179 3.92 -17.45 -7.29
CA GLY A 179 3.67 -16.34 -6.40
C GLY A 179 4.42 -16.47 -5.07
N VAL A 180 4.00 -15.65 -4.11
CA VAL A 180 4.59 -15.60 -2.77
C VAL A 180 3.48 -15.62 -1.71
N ILE A 181 3.73 -16.30 -0.61
CA ILE A 181 2.91 -16.24 0.60
C ILE A 181 3.83 -15.79 1.74
N LEU A 182 3.48 -14.68 2.37
CA LEU A 182 4.10 -14.17 3.58
C LEU A 182 3.16 -14.48 4.75
N GLU A 183 3.49 -15.48 5.55
CA GLU A 183 2.79 -15.80 6.79
C GLU A 183 3.54 -15.12 7.95
N ILE A 184 3.00 -14.00 8.41
CA ILE A 184 3.52 -13.17 9.50
C ILE A 184 2.80 -13.60 10.78
N ILE A 185 3.56 -14.06 11.79
CA ILE A 185 3.01 -14.77 12.94
C ILE A 185 3.38 -14.02 14.21
N LYS A 186 2.50 -14.09 15.20
CA LYS A 186 2.59 -13.40 16.48
C LYS A 186 2.66 -11.88 16.26
N LEU A 187 1.50 -11.31 15.94
CA LEU A 187 1.39 -9.92 15.55
C LEU A 187 1.82 -8.99 16.69
N ARG A 188 2.66 -8.01 16.37
CA ARG A 188 3.20 -7.07 17.36
C ARG A 188 2.16 -6.06 17.84
N SER A 189 1.15 -5.77 17.02
CA SER A 189 0.05 -4.86 17.33
C SER A 189 -1.27 -5.60 17.44
N ASN A 190 -2.12 -5.16 18.36
CA ASN A 190 -3.49 -5.63 18.42
C ASN A 190 -4.30 -5.04 17.26
N TRP A 191 -4.98 -5.89 16.51
CA TRP A 191 -5.82 -5.50 15.38
C TRP A 191 -7.30 -5.39 15.76
N VAL A 192 -7.68 -6.00 16.87
CA VAL A 192 -9.02 -5.98 17.44
C VAL A 192 -8.95 -5.86 18.96
N TYR A 193 -10.02 -5.35 19.56
CA TYR A 193 -10.14 -5.21 21.01
C TYR A 193 -11.50 -5.72 21.47
N GLU A 194 -11.52 -6.38 22.63
CA GLU A 194 -12.74 -6.85 23.27
C GLU A 194 -13.60 -5.67 23.75
N ILE A 195 -14.90 -5.73 23.48
CA ILE A 195 -15.89 -4.84 24.10
C ILE A 195 -16.59 -5.66 25.16
N ARG A 196 -16.45 -5.24 26.42
CA ARG A 196 -16.99 -5.94 27.60
C ARG A 196 -18.12 -5.12 28.22
N ASN A 197 -19.13 -5.82 28.75
CA ASN A 197 -20.18 -5.21 29.58
C ASN A 197 -19.67 -4.94 31.01
N ASP A 198 -20.53 -4.33 31.84
CA ASP A 198 -20.24 -4.01 33.24
C ASP A 198 -19.91 -5.25 34.12
N LYS A 199 -20.24 -6.43 33.65
CA LYS A 199 -19.93 -7.73 34.30
C LYS A 199 -18.65 -8.35 33.78
N GLY A 200 -17.90 -7.68 32.92
CA GLY A 200 -16.66 -8.16 32.31
C GLY A 200 -16.85 -9.23 31.21
N ILE A 201 -18.08 -9.48 30.76
CA ILE A 201 -18.38 -10.43 29.70
C ILE A 201 -18.15 -9.77 28.33
N ILE A 202 -17.43 -10.44 27.43
CA ILE A 202 -17.25 -9.98 26.06
C ILE A 202 -18.61 -10.00 25.36
N ILE A 203 -19.04 -8.83 24.84
CA ILE A 203 -20.32 -8.66 24.15
C ILE A 203 -20.12 -8.36 22.66
N ASP A 204 -18.96 -7.82 22.27
CA ASP A 204 -18.62 -7.51 20.90
C ASP A 204 -17.10 -7.31 20.74
N TRP A 205 -16.66 -7.02 19.50
CA TRP A 205 -15.26 -6.74 19.16
C TRP A 205 -15.14 -5.41 18.41
N ASN A 206 -14.27 -4.55 18.91
CA ASN A 206 -13.86 -3.37 18.15
C ASN A 206 -12.91 -3.79 17.01
N THR A 207 -13.35 -3.60 15.78
CA THR A 207 -12.62 -3.91 14.55
C THR A 207 -12.22 -2.66 13.77
N ASP A 208 -12.20 -1.48 14.41
CA ASP A 208 -11.94 -0.19 13.75
C ASP A 208 -10.59 -0.16 13.03
N LYS A 209 -9.57 -0.85 13.57
CA LYS A 209 -8.26 -0.92 12.92
C LYS A 209 -8.32 -1.67 11.59
N LEU A 210 -9.14 -2.73 11.47
CA LEU A 210 -9.35 -3.45 10.21
C LEU A 210 -10.17 -2.61 9.21
N VAL A 211 -11.19 -1.89 9.69
CA VAL A 211 -11.95 -0.93 8.87
C VAL A 211 -11.04 0.20 8.38
N ASN A 212 -10.17 0.72 9.23
CA ASN A 212 -9.21 1.76 8.85
C ASN A 212 -8.19 1.24 7.83
N LEU A 213 -7.70 0.00 8.00
CA LEU A 213 -6.84 -0.63 7.00
C LEU A 213 -7.54 -0.71 5.63
N LYS A 214 -8.81 -1.18 5.60
CA LYS A 214 -9.59 -1.18 4.35
C LYS A 214 -9.65 0.20 3.72
N LYS A 215 -10.05 1.23 4.49
CA LYS A 215 -10.13 2.62 4.01
C LYS A 215 -8.78 3.15 3.52
N TYR A 216 -7.69 2.74 4.17
CA TYR A 216 -6.34 3.08 3.76
C TYR A 216 -5.99 2.42 2.42
N LEU A 217 -6.28 1.12 2.27
CA LEU A 217 -6.06 0.37 1.02
C LEU A 217 -6.91 0.92 -0.14
N GLU A 218 -8.17 1.31 0.11
CA GLU A 218 -9.03 1.97 -0.90
C GLU A 218 -8.41 3.24 -1.47
N LYS A 219 -7.70 4.01 -0.63
CA LYS A 219 -7.02 5.24 -1.05
C LYS A 219 -5.72 5.02 -1.82
N LEU A 220 -5.14 3.82 -1.73
CA LEU A 220 -3.80 3.53 -2.24
C LEU A 220 -3.76 3.19 -3.71
N ILE A 221 -4.77 2.48 -4.18
CA ILE A 221 -4.86 2.05 -5.56
C ILE A 221 -5.68 3.09 -6.31
N ASN A 222 -5.14 3.51 -7.43
CA ASN A 222 -5.92 4.27 -8.37
C ASN A 222 -7.07 3.39 -8.90
N PRO A 223 -8.34 3.69 -8.58
CA PRO A 223 -9.46 2.83 -8.94
C PRO A 223 -9.61 2.65 -10.46
N ASN A 224 -9.13 3.61 -11.24
CA ASN A 224 -9.30 3.58 -12.69
C ASN A 224 -8.03 3.17 -13.44
N GLN A 225 -6.87 3.04 -12.75
CA GLN A 225 -5.56 2.74 -13.33
C GLN A 225 -5.39 3.38 -14.72
N ALA A 226 -5.48 4.70 -14.75
CA ALA A 226 -5.77 5.52 -15.92
C ALA A 226 -4.85 5.28 -17.13
N PHE A 227 -3.67 4.71 -16.93
CA PHE A 227 -2.66 4.51 -17.97
C PHE A 227 -2.43 3.03 -18.33
N GLU A 228 -2.96 2.09 -17.55
CA GLU A 228 -2.76 0.66 -17.77
C GLU A 228 -4.06 -0.13 -17.52
N GLU A 229 -4.44 -1.01 -18.45
CA GLU A 229 -5.49 -2.01 -18.24
C GLU A 229 -4.99 -3.07 -17.25
N ASN A 230 -5.15 -2.83 -15.97
CA ASN A 230 -4.63 -3.72 -14.94
C ASN A 230 -5.73 -4.27 -14.04
N ASP A 231 -5.92 -5.59 -14.13
CA ASP A 231 -6.84 -6.37 -13.28
C ASP A 231 -6.27 -6.64 -11.87
N PHE A 232 -5.46 -5.73 -11.31
CA PHE A 232 -4.91 -5.92 -9.98
C PHE A 232 -5.98 -5.73 -8.90
N GLY A 233 -6.31 -6.79 -8.18
CA GLY A 233 -7.30 -6.79 -7.09
C GLY A 233 -6.67 -7.07 -5.73
N ILE A 234 -7.05 -6.30 -4.72
CA ILE A 234 -6.73 -6.56 -3.31
C ILE A 234 -7.98 -7.09 -2.61
N TYR A 235 -7.80 -8.12 -1.81
CA TYR A 235 -8.86 -8.74 -1.02
C TYR A 235 -8.47 -8.79 0.44
N LEU A 236 -9.35 -8.29 1.32
CA LEU A 236 -9.17 -8.34 2.78
C LEU A 236 -10.10 -9.38 3.37
N ASN A 237 -9.55 -10.24 4.22
CA ASN A 237 -10.28 -11.33 4.86
C ASN A 237 -9.94 -11.45 6.34
N ALA A 238 -10.96 -11.74 7.15
CA ALA A 238 -10.85 -12.10 8.56
C ALA A 238 -12.05 -12.97 8.93
N GLN A 239 -11.96 -14.27 8.64
CA GLN A 239 -13.09 -15.22 8.72
C GLN A 239 -13.76 -15.26 10.08
N GLU A 240 -13.01 -15.09 11.16
CA GLU A 240 -13.54 -15.09 12.53
C GLU A 240 -14.47 -13.91 12.83
N PHE A 241 -14.50 -12.89 11.96
CA PHE A 241 -15.36 -11.69 12.06
C PHE A 241 -16.42 -11.61 10.97
N ILE A 242 -16.69 -12.68 10.24
CA ILE A 242 -17.62 -12.64 9.11
C ILE A 242 -19.05 -12.29 9.54
N VAL A 243 -19.47 -12.77 10.72
CA VAL A 243 -20.81 -12.51 11.27
C VAL A 243 -20.91 -11.04 11.68
N GLU A 244 -19.93 -10.55 12.44
CA GLU A 244 -19.85 -9.15 12.86
C GLU A 244 -19.77 -8.21 11.66
N ASN A 245 -18.96 -8.55 10.65
CA ASN A 245 -18.84 -7.77 9.41
C ASN A 245 -20.15 -7.68 8.64
N ASN A 246 -20.90 -8.78 8.53
CA ASN A 246 -22.17 -8.79 7.77
C ASN A 246 -23.27 -7.97 8.44
N ASN A 247 -23.21 -7.80 9.75
CA ASN A 247 -24.17 -7.01 10.54
C ASN A 247 -23.86 -5.50 10.53
N LYS A 248 -22.71 -5.07 9.97
CA LYS A 248 -22.32 -3.67 9.90
C LYS A 248 -22.90 -2.97 8.68
N GLU A 249 -22.99 -1.63 8.76
CA GLU A 249 -23.26 -0.80 7.59
C GLU A 249 -22.16 -0.97 6.53
N ASP A 250 -22.47 -0.76 5.26
CA ASP A 250 -21.55 -0.99 4.14
C ASP A 250 -20.24 -0.20 4.28
N SER A 251 -20.29 1.01 4.83
CA SER A 251 -19.10 1.84 5.11
C SER A 251 -18.17 1.28 6.20
N GLN A 252 -18.67 0.37 7.02
CA GLN A 252 -17.96 -0.27 8.13
C GLN A 252 -17.58 -1.74 7.82
N LYS A 253 -18.04 -2.29 6.72
CA LYS A 253 -17.62 -3.61 6.25
C LYS A 253 -16.18 -3.56 5.78
N PHE A 254 -15.38 -4.54 6.18
CA PHE A 254 -13.96 -4.60 5.81
C PHE A 254 -13.57 -5.89 5.09
N ILE A 255 -14.39 -6.94 5.14
CA ILE A 255 -14.13 -8.21 4.45
C ILE A 255 -14.63 -8.11 3.00
N GLY A 256 -13.77 -8.47 2.06
CA GLY A 256 -14.10 -8.51 0.63
C GLY A 256 -13.04 -7.86 -0.25
N LYS A 257 -13.40 -7.64 -1.50
CA LYS A 257 -12.57 -6.90 -2.46
C LYS A 257 -12.46 -5.44 -2.05
N ILE A 258 -11.27 -4.90 -2.16
CA ILE A 258 -11.01 -3.47 -1.92
C ILE A 258 -11.26 -2.72 -3.22
N ASP A 259 -12.34 -1.94 -3.25
CA ASP A 259 -12.74 -1.13 -4.40
C ASP A 259 -12.93 0.32 -3.97
N ASN A 260 -12.41 1.25 -4.75
CA ASN A 260 -12.64 2.68 -4.54
C ASN A 260 -13.57 3.21 -5.65
N THR A 261 -14.88 3.08 -5.43
CA THR A 261 -15.91 3.50 -6.39
C THR A 261 -16.42 4.92 -6.17
N ILE A 262 -15.84 5.67 -5.23
CA ILE A 262 -16.36 7.00 -4.87
C ILE A 262 -16.24 8.00 -6.03
N PHE A 263 -15.14 7.95 -6.77
CA PHE A 263 -14.91 8.88 -7.88
C PHE A 263 -15.90 8.64 -9.03
N GLU A 264 -16.20 7.38 -9.37
CA GLU A 264 -17.22 7.04 -10.37
C GLU A 264 -18.60 7.58 -9.98
N LYS A 265 -18.96 7.47 -8.70
CA LYS A 265 -20.23 7.98 -8.18
C LYS A 265 -20.27 9.51 -8.18
N LEU A 266 -19.15 10.18 -8.00
CA LEU A 266 -19.06 11.63 -8.02
C LEU A 266 -19.25 12.19 -9.43
N ASP A 267 -18.81 11.52 -10.48
CA ASP A 267 -18.95 11.94 -11.86
C ASP A 267 -20.39 12.32 -12.21
N PHE A 268 -21.37 11.58 -11.71
CA PHE A 268 -22.79 11.81 -11.95
C PHE A 268 -23.46 12.78 -10.98
N LYS A 269 -22.75 13.27 -9.97
CA LYS A 269 -23.33 14.07 -8.87
C LYS A 269 -22.75 15.46 -8.74
N THR A 270 -21.65 15.76 -9.41
CA THR A 270 -20.96 17.03 -9.23
C THR A 270 -20.33 17.52 -10.53
N THR A 271 -19.77 18.73 -10.45
CA THR A 271 -18.93 19.30 -11.50
C THR A 271 -17.52 18.79 -11.35
N SER A 272 -16.89 18.35 -12.44
CA SER A 272 -15.52 17.85 -12.46
C SER A 272 -14.69 18.50 -13.55
N ILE A 273 -13.38 18.58 -13.29
CA ILE A 273 -12.36 18.96 -14.26
C ILE A 273 -11.44 17.75 -14.44
N GLU A 274 -11.23 17.39 -15.70
CA GLU A 274 -10.26 16.37 -16.09
C GLU A 274 -9.22 17.04 -16.98
N SER A 275 -7.94 16.93 -16.63
CA SER A 275 -6.81 17.39 -17.45
C SER A 275 -5.88 16.23 -17.73
N GLU A 276 -5.47 16.07 -18.97
CA GLU A 276 -4.56 15.00 -19.38
C GLU A 276 -3.46 15.55 -20.28
N ILE A 277 -2.21 15.15 -20.02
CA ILE A 277 -1.08 15.38 -20.90
C ILE A 277 -1.04 14.23 -21.91
N ILE A 278 -1.19 14.55 -23.18
CA ILE A 278 -1.28 13.61 -24.31
C ILE A 278 -0.20 13.90 -25.36
N GLU A 279 -0.16 13.09 -26.42
CA GLU A 279 0.78 13.24 -27.54
C GLU A 279 2.25 13.33 -27.09
N ASP A 280 2.67 12.37 -26.23
CA ASP A 280 4.03 12.27 -25.67
C ASP A 280 4.51 13.56 -25.00
N GLY A 281 3.61 14.17 -24.22
CA GLY A 281 3.94 15.37 -23.44
C GLY A 281 3.70 16.69 -24.15
N GLN A 282 3.24 16.70 -25.42
CA GLN A 282 3.15 17.93 -26.21
C GLN A 282 1.87 18.73 -25.98
N ILE A 283 0.80 18.08 -25.59
CA ILE A 283 -0.54 18.66 -25.54
C ILE A 283 -1.17 18.44 -24.17
N ILE A 284 -1.86 19.46 -23.66
CA ILE A 284 -2.75 19.37 -22.50
C ILE A 284 -4.19 19.42 -23.02
N LEU A 285 -4.96 18.39 -22.71
CA LEU A 285 -6.40 18.36 -22.93
C LEU A 285 -7.12 18.53 -21.60
N THR A 286 -7.88 19.62 -21.45
CA THR A 286 -8.69 19.88 -20.27
C THR A 286 -10.16 19.83 -20.62
N THR A 287 -10.95 19.09 -19.84
CA THR A 287 -12.39 18.91 -20.01
C THR A 287 -13.13 19.29 -18.74
N LEU A 288 -14.12 20.16 -18.85
CA LEU A 288 -15.07 20.50 -17.78
C LEU A 288 -16.36 19.70 -18.00
N LYS A 289 -16.78 18.98 -16.97
CA LYS A 289 -18.03 18.22 -16.97
C LYS A 289 -18.95 18.69 -15.83
N ASP A 290 -20.27 18.66 -16.05
CA ASP A 290 -21.27 18.79 -15.00
C ASP A 290 -22.18 17.58 -15.02
N LYS A 291 -22.25 16.85 -13.89
CA LYS A 291 -23.07 15.63 -13.75
C LYS A 291 -22.85 14.65 -14.92
N GLY A 292 -21.59 14.41 -15.26
CA GLY A 292 -21.17 13.50 -16.32
C GLY A 292 -21.31 14.05 -17.76
N LYS A 293 -21.84 15.26 -17.95
CA LYS A 293 -21.97 15.88 -19.30
C LYS A 293 -20.84 16.87 -19.53
N THR A 294 -20.12 16.70 -20.63
CA THR A 294 -19.08 17.67 -21.05
C THR A 294 -19.74 19.00 -21.40
N ILE A 295 -19.31 20.06 -20.72
CA ILE A 295 -19.75 21.44 -20.96
C ILE A 295 -18.75 22.13 -21.87
N PHE A 296 -17.47 21.93 -21.63
CA PHE A 296 -16.39 22.62 -22.29
C PHE A 296 -15.14 21.73 -22.34
N TRP A 297 -14.36 21.88 -23.37
CA TRP A 297 -13.01 21.33 -23.45
C TRP A 297 -12.07 22.28 -24.16
N ILE A 298 -10.79 22.20 -23.82
CA ILE A 298 -9.72 22.97 -24.45
C ILE A 298 -8.51 22.07 -24.70
N LYS A 299 -7.86 22.27 -25.84
CA LYS A 299 -6.62 21.60 -26.21
C LYS A 299 -5.54 22.67 -26.38
N GLU A 300 -4.49 22.57 -25.56
CA GLU A 300 -3.42 23.57 -25.51
C GLU A 300 -2.07 22.89 -25.68
N LYS A 301 -1.08 23.63 -26.17
CA LYS A 301 0.31 23.15 -26.21
C LYS A 301 0.87 23.10 -24.78
N ASN A 302 1.55 22.03 -24.46
CA ASN A 302 2.23 21.90 -23.17
C ASN A 302 3.55 22.68 -23.16
N GLU A 303 3.49 23.95 -22.81
CA GLU A 303 4.67 24.83 -22.73
C GLU A 303 5.27 24.88 -21.32
N PHE A 304 4.48 24.52 -20.29
CA PHE A 304 4.85 24.68 -18.88
C PHE A 304 5.44 23.41 -18.25
N TYR A 305 5.10 22.23 -18.75
CA TYR A 305 5.45 20.94 -18.15
C TYR A 305 6.09 19.98 -19.16
N PRO A 306 7.11 20.41 -19.95
CA PRO A 306 7.61 19.62 -21.08
C PRO A 306 8.28 18.30 -20.66
N GLU A 307 8.68 18.18 -19.40
CA GLU A 307 9.30 16.96 -18.85
C GLU A 307 8.28 15.93 -18.41
N ILE A 308 7.01 16.33 -18.22
CA ILE A 308 5.94 15.43 -17.80
C ILE A 308 5.23 14.91 -19.05
N LYS A 309 5.54 13.68 -19.46
CA LYS A 309 4.97 13.09 -20.68
C LYS A 309 3.58 12.53 -20.47
N HIS A 310 3.32 11.99 -19.30
CA HIS A 310 2.05 11.34 -18.97
C HIS A 310 1.60 11.75 -17.58
N ALA A 311 0.59 12.58 -17.51
CA ALA A 311 -0.10 12.94 -16.27
C ALA A 311 -1.60 13.11 -16.53
N LYS A 312 -2.39 12.76 -15.53
CA LYS A 312 -3.83 13.00 -15.48
C LYS A 312 -4.20 13.66 -14.17
N CYS A 313 -5.10 14.61 -14.25
CA CYS A 313 -5.64 15.30 -13.09
C CYS A 313 -7.16 15.21 -13.12
N TYR A 314 -7.76 14.75 -12.04
CA TYR A 314 -9.20 14.65 -11.84
C TYR A 314 -9.57 15.45 -10.60
N LEU A 315 -10.40 16.46 -10.76
CA LEU A 315 -10.88 17.31 -9.66
C LEU A 315 -12.39 17.32 -9.64
N TYR A 316 -12.99 17.05 -8.49
CA TYR A 316 -14.42 17.07 -8.24
C TYR A 316 -14.77 18.19 -7.28
N TYR A 317 -15.63 19.11 -7.73
CA TYR A 317 -16.15 20.17 -6.87
C TYR A 317 -17.31 19.66 -6.02
N LEU A 318 -17.17 19.78 -4.71
CA LEU A 318 -18.16 19.32 -3.74
C LEU A 318 -19.01 20.51 -3.23
N ASN A 319 -20.13 20.71 -3.89
CA ASN A 319 -21.18 21.61 -3.35
C ASN A 319 -21.85 20.97 -2.09
N PRO A 320 -22.68 21.70 -1.33
CA PRO A 320 -23.27 21.16 -0.11
C PRO A 320 -24.01 19.82 -0.28
N TYR A 321 -24.71 19.62 -1.39
CA TYR A 321 -25.41 18.36 -1.69
C TYR A 321 -24.44 17.23 -1.99
N SER A 322 -23.40 17.53 -2.78
CA SER A 322 -22.34 16.55 -3.09
C SER A 322 -21.54 16.18 -1.85
N LYS A 323 -21.32 17.10 -0.91
CA LYS A 323 -20.70 16.80 0.40
C LYS A 323 -21.53 15.84 1.23
N ALA A 324 -22.84 16.05 1.32
CA ALA A 324 -23.74 15.15 2.03
C ALA A 324 -23.78 13.75 1.37
N PHE A 325 -23.83 13.69 0.05
CA PHE A 325 -23.76 12.44 -0.70
C PHE A 325 -22.44 11.73 -0.46
N PHE A 326 -21.31 12.44 -0.54
CA PHE A 326 -19.97 11.88 -0.29
C PHE A 326 -19.88 11.27 1.10
N THR A 327 -20.30 12.01 2.15
CA THR A 327 -20.29 11.53 3.54
C THR A 327 -21.14 10.26 3.69
N LYS A 328 -22.31 10.21 3.07
CA LYS A 328 -23.17 9.01 3.08
C LYS A 328 -22.51 7.80 2.42
N GLN A 329 -21.75 8.01 1.34
CA GLN A 329 -21.11 6.91 0.60
C GLN A 329 -19.83 6.40 1.25
N THR A 330 -19.02 7.29 1.84
CA THR A 330 -17.70 6.96 2.40
C THR A 330 -17.72 6.73 3.91
N GLY A 331 -18.77 7.20 4.60
CA GLY A 331 -18.83 7.21 6.07
C GLY A 331 -17.91 8.24 6.72
N VAL A 332 -17.26 9.11 5.94
CA VAL A 332 -16.37 10.19 6.44
C VAL A 332 -16.69 11.52 5.76
N ARG A 333 -16.44 12.62 6.44
CA ARG A 333 -16.60 13.94 5.83
C ARG A 333 -15.51 14.20 4.79
N PRO A 334 -15.77 15.00 3.73
CA PRO A 334 -14.75 15.29 2.71
C PRO A 334 -13.44 15.83 3.30
N VAL A 335 -13.51 16.68 4.33
CA VAL A 335 -12.33 17.23 4.99
C VAL A 335 -11.46 16.15 5.66
N GLU A 336 -12.08 15.13 6.25
CA GLU A 336 -11.38 14.00 6.89
C GLU A 336 -10.89 12.98 5.86
N TYR A 337 -11.56 12.89 4.71
CA TYR A 337 -11.14 12.02 3.63
C TYR A 337 -9.82 12.51 3.01
N GLY A 338 -9.65 13.80 2.89
CA GLY A 338 -8.53 14.47 2.24
C GLY A 338 -8.95 15.21 0.97
N SER A 339 -8.01 15.87 0.30
CA SER A 339 -8.27 16.74 -0.84
C SER A 339 -7.81 16.13 -2.18
N ILE A 340 -6.60 16.45 -2.63
CA ILE A 340 -6.05 16.01 -3.92
C ILE A 340 -4.88 15.08 -3.67
N TYR A 341 -5.06 13.82 -4.01
CA TYR A 341 -4.04 12.78 -3.87
C TYR A 341 -3.05 12.80 -5.03
N LEU A 342 -1.80 12.47 -4.75
CA LEU A 342 -0.79 12.22 -5.77
C LEU A 342 -0.57 10.72 -5.92
N PHE A 343 -0.67 10.24 -7.15
CA PHE A 343 -0.33 8.87 -7.54
C PHE A 343 0.88 8.90 -8.47
N LEU A 344 1.85 8.05 -8.19
CA LEU A 344 3.01 7.82 -9.02
C LEU A 344 3.05 6.35 -9.42
N ASN A 345 3.06 6.07 -10.73
CA ASN A 345 3.08 4.71 -11.28
C ASN A 345 1.98 3.81 -10.70
N GLY A 346 0.76 4.36 -10.56
CA GLY A 346 -0.42 3.63 -10.08
C GLY A 346 -0.58 3.57 -8.55
N PHE A 347 0.39 4.06 -7.76
CA PHE A 347 0.31 4.07 -6.30
C PHE A 347 0.30 5.48 -5.72
N ARG A 348 -0.53 5.64 -4.68
CA ARG A 348 -0.57 6.88 -3.92
C ARG A 348 0.75 7.14 -3.19
N ILE A 349 1.15 8.39 -3.16
CA ILE A 349 2.29 8.89 -2.38
C ILE A 349 1.76 9.66 -1.18
N PRO A 350 1.80 9.10 0.04
CA PRO A 350 1.52 9.88 1.26
C PRO A 350 2.61 10.95 1.46
N PRO A 351 2.32 12.09 2.14
CA PRO A 351 1.04 12.48 2.73
C PRO A 351 0.16 13.30 1.79
N TYR A 352 0.55 13.45 0.49
CA TYR A 352 -0.15 14.34 -0.43
C TYR A 352 -1.65 14.12 -0.45
N GLY A 353 -2.38 15.21 -0.16
CA GLY A 353 -3.84 15.26 -0.11
C GLY A 353 -4.45 14.74 1.18
N GLU A 354 -3.69 14.42 2.23
CA GLU A 354 -4.24 14.11 3.55
C GLU A 354 -4.80 15.36 4.22
N GLU A 355 -5.61 15.16 5.27
CA GLU A 355 -6.33 16.26 5.95
C GLU A 355 -5.42 17.42 6.38
N SER A 356 -4.20 17.12 6.80
CA SER A 356 -3.23 18.11 7.31
C SER A 356 -2.27 18.63 6.25
N ASP A 357 -2.37 18.14 4.99
CA ASP A 357 -1.41 18.46 3.93
C ASP A 357 -2.04 19.35 2.85
N ASP A 358 -1.61 20.62 2.79
CA ASP A 358 -1.98 21.60 1.75
C ASP A 358 -0.88 21.74 0.71
N TRP A 359 -0.39 20.65 0.14
CA TRP A 359 0.76 20.63 -0.77
C TRP A 359 0.59 21.45 -2.04
N LEU A 360 -0.66 21.75 -2.45
CA LEU A 360 -0.98 22.64 -3.56
C LEU A 360 -1.26 24.09 -3.11
N ASN A 361 -1.09 24.39 -1.81
CA ASN A 361 -1.35 25.71 -1.23
C ASN A 361 -2.77 26.26 -1.48
N LEU A 362 -3.78 25.40 -1.47
CA LEU A 362 -5.17 25.75 -1.75
C LEU A 362 -5.74 26.67 -0.68
N GLU A 363 -5.48 26.36 0.59
CA GLU A 363 -5.94 27.17 1.72
C GLU A 363 -5.21 28.52 1.78
N GLN A 364 -3.92 28.54 1.44
CA GLN A 364 -3.14 29.77 1.35
C GLN A 364 -3.67 30.70 0.24
N ARG A 365 -4.02 30.15 -0.92
CA ARG A 365 -4.63 30.91 -2.03
C ARG A 365 -6.02 31.42 -1.65
N ARG A 366 -6.83 30.59 -0.97
CA ARG A 366 -8.16 30.99 -0.52
C ARG A 366 -8.11 32.17 0.46
N ALA A 367 -7.12 32.22 1.35
CA ALA A 367 -6.92 33.33 2.26
C ALA A 367 -6.71 34.69 1.56
N GLN A 368 -6.17 34.65 0.33
CA GLN A 368 -5.98 35.84 -0.51
C GLN A 368 -7.26 36.30 -1.23
N GLY A 369 -8.31 35.48 -1.30
CA GLY A 369 -9.55 35.81 -1.99
C GLY A 369 -10.65 34.77 -1.82
N TYR A 370 -11.36 34.84 -0.72
CA TYR A 370 -12.34 33.84 -0.27
C TYR A 370 -13.41 33.44 -1.31
N ALA A 371 -13.81 34.36 -2.18
CA ALA A 371 -14.78 34.09 -3.23
C ALA A 371 -14.16 33.70 -4.59
N ARG A 372 -12.83 33.72 -4.70
CA ARG A 372 -12.14 33.51 -5.97
C ARG A 372 -11.47 32.14 -6.08
N PHE A 373 -11.16 31.52 -4.96
CA PHE A 373 -10.38 30.28 -4.92
C PHE A 373 -11.13 29.19 -4.18
N LEU A 374 -10.98 27.96 -4.67
CA LEU A 374 -11.52 26.77 -4.01
C LEU A 374 -10.65 26.43 -2.80
N SER A 375 -11.30 25.88 -1.77
CA SER A 375 -10.65 25.32 -0.59
C SER A 375 -10.39 23.83 -0.77
N SER A 376 -9.41 23.29 -0.07
CA SER A 376 -9.21 21.85 0.08
C SER A 376 -10.46 21.11 0.57
N ARG A 377 -11.36 21.84 1.29
CA ARG A 377 -12.66 21.31 1.79
C ARG A 377 -13.77 21.24 0.74
N ASP A 378 -13.58 21.91 -0.39
CA ASP A 378 -14.57 22.02 -1.45
C ASP A 378 -14.25 21.16 -2.66
N ILE A 379 -13.10 20.50 -2.65
CA ILE A 379 -12.63 19.64 -3.73
C ILE A 379 -12.11 18.33 -3.20
N VAL A 380 -12.30 17.30 -4.01
CA VAL A 380 -11.61 16.02 -3.85
C VAL A 380 -11.11 15.60 -5.22
N GLY A 381 -9.96 14.96 -5.27
CA GLY A 381 -9.41 14.59 -6.57
C GLY A 381 -8.10 13.83 -6.47
N ARG A 382 -7.46 13.70 -7.62
CA ARG A 382 -6.17 13.04 -7.74
C ARG A 382 -5.38 13.56 -8.93
N ILE A 383 -4.09 13.52 -8.77
CA ILE A 383 -3.11 13.70 -9.84
C ILE A 383 -2.37 12.37 -10.02
N GLU A 384 -2.34 11.87 -11.22
CA GLU A 384 -1.70 10.61 -11.60
C GLU A 384 -0.54 10.92 -12.54
N VAL A 385 0.65 10.46 -12.17
CA VAL A 385 1.87 10.63 -12.97
C VAL A 385 2.43 9.26 -13.31
N LEU A 386 2.69 9.03 -14.60
CA LEU A 386 3.44 7.87 -15.05
C LEU A 386 4.88 8.31 -15.34
N ASP A 387 5.78 8.00 -14.42
CA ASP A 387 7.19 8.41 -14.47
C ASP A 387 8.06 7.32 -15.09
N SER A 388 8.18 7.32 -16.40
CA SER A 388 9.01 6.38 -17.15
C SER A 388 10.52 6.67 -17.05
N GLU A 389 10.89 7.87 -16.64
CA GLU A 389 12.27 8.34 -16.63
C GLU A 389 12.88 8.37 -15.21
N ASN A 390 12.13 7.96 -14.17
CA ASN A 390 12.52 8.05 -12.76
C ASN A 390 12.88 9.48 -12.31
N SER A 391 12.19 10.46 -12.82
CA SER A 391 12.38 11.87 -12.50
C SER A 391 11.92 12.20 -11.07
N PHE A 392 10.94 11.44 -10.56
CA PHE A 392 10.38 11.60 -9.24
C PHE A 392 10.90 10.53 -8.27
N GLN A 393 11.54 10.96 -7.21
CA GLN A 393 12.10 10.06 -6.20
C GLN A 393 11.30 10.15 -4.89
N ILE A 394 10.85 9.00 -4.39
CA ILE A 394 10.18 8.91 -3.09
C ILE A 394 11.23 9.01 -1.99
N ILE A 395 11.00 9.86 -0.95
CA ILE A 395 11.90 9.98 0.21
C ILE A 395 12.01 8.66 0.99
N SER A 396 13.04 8.56 1.82
CA SER A 396 13.36 7.30 2.53
C SER A 396 12.30 6.89 3.54
N SER A 397 11.67 7.88 4.22
CA SER A 397 10.52 7.67 5.10
C SER A 397 9.24 7.27 4.36
N ARG A 398 9.23 7.37 3.02
CA ARG A 398 8.08 7.11 2.14
C ARG A 398 6.92 8.09 2.28
N GLU A 399 7.16 9.20 2.96
CA GLU A 399 6.20 10.28 3.18
C GLU A 399 6.56 11.46 2.27
N GLY A 400 6.29 11.35 0.98
CA GLY A 400 6.49 12.40 0.00
C GLY A 400 7.55 12.10 -1.07
N LEU A 401 7.73 13.07 -1.95
CA LEU A 401 8.75 13.08 -3.01
C LEU A 401 9.91 13.97 -2.62
N VAL A 402 11.09 13.62 -3.12
CA VAL A 402 12.27 14.50 -3.02
C VAL A 402 11.96 15.80 -3.75
N ARG A 403 12.12 16.93 -3.07
CA ARG A 403 11.89 18.27 -3.64
C ARG A 403 13.05 18.64 -4.57
N ASN A 404 13.07 18.05 -5.74
CA ASN A 404 13.98 18.37 -6.84
C ASN A 404 13.30 19.31 -7.86
N GLU A 405 13.99 19.59 -8.94
CA GLU A 405 13.45 20.44 -10.01
C GLU A 405 12.19 19.86 -10.66
N SER A 406 12.15 18.54 -10.87
CA SER A 406 10.98 17.83 -11.42
C SER A 406 9.75 17.96 -10.51
N PHE A 407 9.92 17.86 -9.18
CA PHE A 407 8.84 18.08 -8.22
C PHE A 407 8.33 19.53 -8.25
N SER A 408 9.21 20.51 -8.45
CA SER A 408 8.82 21.92 -8.51
C SER A 408 8.01 22.26 -9.76
N LYS A 409 8.07 21.42 -10.78
CA LYS A 409 7.34 21.54 -12.05
C LYS A 409 6.05 20.71 -12.08
N LEU A 410 5.84 19.82 -11.10
CA LEU A 410 4.60 19.07 -10.88
C LEU A 410 3.54 19.95 -10.21
#